data_2a088b9512d7e6e578a48bee5717e1e5
#
_entry.id   2a088b9512d7e6e578a48bee5717e1e5
#
_cell.length_a   1.000
_cell.length_b   1.000
_cell.length_c   1.000
_cell.angle_alpha   90.00
_cell.angle_beta   90.00
_cell.angle_gamma   90.00
#
_symmetry.space_group_name_H-M   'P 1'
#
loop_
_entity.id
_entity.type
_entity.pdbx_description
1 polymer ?
#
loop_
_entity_poly.entity_id
_entity_poly.type
_entity_poly.pdbx_seq_one_letter_code
_entity_poly.pdbx_strand_id
1 'polypeptide(L)'
;VTFGLIYSFLRTGPNRIVASVIILVLLGQPVAAESGRLGELRAQALSLVNAARKQHGLNPLQSTEILNSAAQAHAQDMLQRNYYSHTSPEGETISDRYRDRGGSRWKKVAENIARCIGCPAVPSASRVADLQDGWMNSPSHRQNILAKGLESFGFGIIGESDRQFAVQTFAGPGVPLALQPDEEAAELSLPEQVDVAARIINRERGRKGLVPVKASGVLNSVAQRLLPKGESDERIMKQPDSLYDLLPEDSKTQWKKIAVVAGGCGGCGAKPTAADIRYFVDQWLQDPQNGGTLLSSEATRIGFAMFASGEGRKIGIAVTGDSK
;
A
#
# COMPACT_ATOMS: atom_id res chain seq x y z
N VAL A 1 18.53 33.04 2.46
CA VAL A 1 19.27 33.49 3.65
C VAL A 1 20.23 34.57 3.17
N THR A 2 19.89 35.85 3.46
CA THR A 2 20.71 37.00 3.06
C THR A 2 21.64 37.30 4.22
N PHE A 3 22.93 37.16 4.03
CA PHE A 3 23.93 37.54 5.01
C PHE A 3 24.14 39.05 4.95
N GLY A 4 23.78 39.77 6.02
CA GLY A 4 24.10 41.18 6.22
C GLY A 4 25.36 41.30 7.07
N LEU A 5 26.46 41.80 6.51
CA LEU A 5 27.65 42.22 7.26
C LEU A 5 27.49 43.67 7.70
N ILE A 6 27.47 43.91 9.02
CA ILE A 6 27.49 45.29 9.61
C ILE A 6 28.92 45.56 10.06
N TYR A 7 29.57 46.53 9.45
CA TYR A 7 30.88 47.04 9.88
C TYR A 7 30.69 48.23 10.81
N SER A 8 31.19 48.16 12.00
CA SER A 8 31.33 49.30 12.92
C SER A 8 32.79 49.71 13.03
N PHE A 9 33.08 50.94 12.70
CA PHE A 9 34.43 51.52 12.82
C PHE A 9 34.51 52.38 14.11
N LEU A 10 35.34 51.97 15.06
CA LEU A 10 35.72 52.79 16.21
C LEU A 10 37.08 53.41 15.94
N ARG A 11 37.13 54.73 15.94
CA ARG A 11 38.36 55.54 15.75
C ARG A 11 38.99 55.83 17.12
N THR A 12 40.11 55.20 17.43
CA THR A 12 40.91 55.47 18.63
C THR A 12 42.30 55.92 18.23
N GLY A 13 42.55 57.22 18.19
CA GLY A 13 43.89 57.83 18.06
C GLY A 13 44.55 57.71 16.70
N PRO A 14 45.60 58.46 16.45
CA PRO A 14 46.04 58.75 15.06
C PRO A 14 46.88 57.66 14.38
N ASN A 15 46.79 56.40 14.62
CA ASN A 15 47.52 55.42 13.79
C ASN A 15 47.23 53.93 14.01
N ARG A 16 46.06 53.53 14.47
CA ARG A 16 45.67 52.10 14.38
C ARG A 16 44.15 51.92 14.17
N ILE A 17 43.79 51.39 13.03
CA ILE A 17 42.45 50.90 12.77
C ILE A 17 42.39 49.43 13.20
N VAL A 18 41.69 49.13 14.29
CA VAL A 18 41.38 47.76 14.66
C VAL A 18 39.95 47.47 14.16
N ALA A 19 39.82 46.71 13.13
CA ALA A 19 38.52 46.21 12.65
C ALA A 19 38.11 45.03 13.52
N SER A 20 37.20 45.25 14.47
CA SER A 20 36.55 44.12 15.16
C SER A 20 35.41 43.60 14.32
N VAL A 21 35.60 42.42 13.77
CA VAL A 21 34.52 41.70 13.11
C VAL A 21 33.66 41.01 14.17
N ILE A 22 32.51 41.59 14.49
CA ILE A 22 31.50 40.92 15.30
C ILE A 22 30.69 40.06 14.34
N ILE A 23 30.99 38.74 14.30
CA ILE A 23 30.15 37.76 13.63
C ILE A 23 28.91 37.55 14.50
N LEU A 24 27.82 38.19 14.11
CA LEU A 24 26.51 37.95 14.73
C LEU A 24 25.99 36.57 14.16
N VAL A 25 26.28 35.48 14.90
CA VAL A 25 25.65 34.18 14.62
C VAL A 25 24.20 34.27 15.12
N LEU A 26 23.31 34.74 14.28
CA LEU A 26 21.87 34.75 14.56
C LEU A 26 21.13 33.77 13.66
N LEU A 27 20.48 32.83 14.35
CA LEU A 27 19.24 32.17 13.95
C LEU A 27 19.33 30.94 13.04
N GLY A 28 20.10 29.94 13.45
CA GLY A 28 19.85 28.55 13.01
C GLY A 28 19.05 27.71 14.03
N GLN A 29 18.69 28.25 15.17
CA GLN A 29 18.11 27.47 16.28
C GLN A 29 16.61 27.16 16.20
N PRO A 30 15.69 27.99 15.67
CA PRO A 30 14.26 27.67 15.72
C PRO A 30 13.87 26.45 14.83
N VAL A 31 14.47 26.31 13.64
CA VAL A 31 14.13 25.22 12.72
C VAL A 31 14.60 23.87 13.24
N ALA A 32 15.79 23.79 13.83
CA ALA A 32 16.31 22.55 14.39
C ALA A 32 15.53 22.11 15.66
N ALA A 33 15.13 23.06 16.50
CA ALA A 33 14.32 22.77 17.69
C ALA A 33 12.89 22.36 17.33
N GLU A 34 12.31 22.91 16.27
CA GLU A 34 10.98 22.54 15.78
C GLU A 34 10.99 21.16 15.14
N SER A 35 12.01 20.85 14.36
CA SER A 35 12.17 19.50 13.77
C SER A 35 12.40 18.43 14.83
N GLY A 36 13.17 18.72 15.88
CA GLY A 36 13.38 17.83 17.02
C GLY A 36 12.08 17.52 17.75
N ARG A 37 11.29 18.54 18.07
CA ARG A 37 10.00 18.38 18.73
C ARG A 37 9.01 17.57 17.89
N LEU A 38 8.91 17.82 16.59
CA LEU A 38 8.05 17.04 15.71
C LEU A 38 8.46 15.57 15.70
N GLY A 39 9.77 15.28 15.74
CA GLY A 39 10.30 13.92 15.87
C GLY A 39 9.82 13.22 17.15
N GLU A 40 9.84 13.92 18.29
CA GLU A 40 9.35 13.40 19.57
C GLU A 40 7.83 13.11 19.52
N LEU A 41 7.04 14.00 18.93
CA LEU A 41 5.58 13.81 18.77
C LEU A 41 5.27 12.63 17.85
N ARG A 42 6.04 12.42 16.79
CA ARG A 42 5.94 11.25 15.89
C ARG A 42 6.27 9.96 16.63
N ALA A 43 7.33 9.94 17.43
CA ALA A 43 7.70 8.77 18.23
C ALA A 43 6.61 8.42 19.24
N GLN A 44 6.02 9.41 19.90
CA GLN A 44 4.91 9.21 20.82
C GLN A 44 3.67 8.70 20.12
N ALA A 45 3.28 9.27 18.97
CA ALA A 45 2.13 8.82 18.20
C ALA A 45 2.29 7.34 17.77
N LEU A 46 3.48 6.97 17.30
CA LEU A 46 3.80 5.56 16.97
C LEU A 46 3.69 4.66 18.19
N SER A 47 4.22 5.08 19.35
CA SER A 47 4.16 4.33 20.60
C SER A 47 2.71 4.04 21.02
N LEU A 48 1.85 5.06 20.97
CA LEU A 48 0.43 4.94 21.33
C LEU A 48 -0.34 4.02 20.36
N VAL A 49 -0.12 4.17 19.05
CA VAL A 49 -0.70 3.29 18.04
C VAL A 49 -0.26 1.85 18.27
N ASN A 50 1.03 1.61 18.51
CA ASN A 50 1.57 0.27 18.73
C ASN A 50 1.09 -0.34 20.06
N ALA A 51 0.88 0.47 21.10
CA ALA A 51 0.25 0.01 22.34
C ALA A 51 -1.19 -0.48 22.09
N ALA A 52 -2.00 0.30 21.36
CA ALA A 52 -3.35 -0.11 20.99
C ALA A 52 -3.36 -1.38 20.14
N ARG A 53 -2.47 -1.49 19.15
CA ARG A 53 -2.34 -2.69 18.31
C ARG A 53 -1.95 -3.93 19.10
N LYS A 54 -0.98 -3.80 20.02
CA LYS A 54 -0.55 -4.88 20.91
C LYS A 54 -1.72 -5.41 21.78
N GLN A 55 -2.56 -4.53 22.33
CA GLN A 55 -3.73 -4.90 23.11
C GLN A 55 -4.74 -5.74 22.30
N HIS A 56 -4.70 -5.62 20.95
CA HIS A 56 -5.57 -6.37 20.04
C HIS A 56 -4.82 -7.50 19.30
N GLY A 57 -3.64 -7.92 19.78
CA GLY A 57 -2.88 -9.03 19.20
C GLY A 57 -2.33 -8.76 17.79
N LEU A 58 -2.15 -7.49 17.40
CA LEU A 58 -1.66 -7.09 16.09
C LEU A 58 -0.17 -6.75 16.14
N ASN A 59 0.54 -7.00 15.04
CA ASN A 59 1.95 -6.63 14.89
C ASN A 59 2.14 -5.12 14.99
N PRO A 60 3.25 -4.66 15.60
CA PRO A 60 3.59 -3.25 15.65
C PRO A 60 3.90 -2.70 14.25
N LEU A 61 3.65 -1.41 14.05
CA LEU A 61 4.00 -0.66 12.85
C LEU A 61 5.38 -0.01 13.03
N GLN A 62 6.03 0.29 11.92
CA GLN A 62 7.28 1.05 11.85
C GLN A 62 7.03 2.43 11.25
N SER A 63 7.70 3.46 11.80
CA SER A 63 7.65 4.80 11.20
C SER A 63 8.42 4.84 9.89
N THR A 64 7.84 5.49 8.88
CA THR A 64 8.52 5.75 7.60
C THR A 64 8.45 7.22 7.23
N GLU A 65 9.52 7.76 6.62
CA GLU A 65 9.56 9.17 6.25
C GLU A 65 8.58 9.50 5.13
N ILE A 66 8.30 8.58 4.22
CA ILE A 66 7.28 8.73 3.17
C ILE A 66 5.92 9.05 3.80
N LEU A 67 5.49 8.26 4.80
CA LEU A 67 4.21 8.47 5.47
C LEU A 67 4.23 9.69 6.40
N ASN A 68 5.33 9.94 7.12
CA ASN A 68 5.48 11.13 7.93
C ASN A 68 5.37 12.42 7.09
N SER A 69 6.02 12.43 5.94
CA SER A 69 5.99 13.55 5.01
C SER A 69 4.61 13.74 4.38
N ALA A 70 3.93 12.65 4.02
CA ALA A 70 2.56 12.70 3.51
C ALA A 70 1.59 13.26 4.56
N ALA A 71 1.66 12.76 5.80
CA ALA A 71 0.84 13.22 6.91
C ALA A 71 1.07 14.70 7.25
N GLN A 72 2.35 15.11 7.35
CA GLN A 72 2.70 16.48 7.69
C GLN A 72 2.25 17.46 6.61
N ALA A 73 2.48 17.15 5.33
CA ALA A 73 2.06 18.00 4.25
C ALA A 73 0.53 18.17 4.20
N HIS A 74 -0.22 17.11 4.45
CA HIS A 74 -1.69 17.19 4.46
C HIS A 74 -2.21 18.00 5.67
N ALA A 75 -1.61 17.84 6.85
CA ALA A 75 -1.94 18.65 8.00
C ALA A 75 -1.67 20.15 7.75
N GLN A 76 -0.53 20.48 7.12
CA GLN A 76 -0.17 21.84 6.72
C GLN A 76 -1.15 22.40 5.68
N ASP A 77 -1.50 21.62 4.67
CA ASP A 77 -2.41 22.04 3.62
C ASP A 77 -3.81 22.35 4.17
N MET A 78 -4.35 21.48 5.03
CA MET A 78 -5.62 21.73 5.73
C MET A 78 -5.60 23.02 6.55
N LEU A 79 -4.50 23.29 7.26
CA LEU A 79 -4.34 24.50 8.05
C LEU A 79 -4.26 25.75 7.17
N GLN A 80 -3.38 25.75 6.17
CA GLN A 80 -3.09 26.91 5.32
C GLN A 80 -4.28 27.31 4.45
N ARG A 81 -4.99 26.31 3.89
CA ARG A 81 -6.11 26.55 3.00
C ARG A 81 -7.48 26.46 3.69
N ASN A 82 -7.47 26.29 5.02
CA ASN A 82 -8.65 26.30 5.87
C ASN A 82 -9.75 25.31 5.44
N TYR A 83 -9.40 24.05 5.19
CA TYR A 83 -10.35 22.98 4.95
C TYR A 83 -10.12 21.79 5.90
N TYR A 84 -11.07 20.85 5.95
CA TYR A 84 -10.97 19.63 6.75
C TYR A 84 -11.59 18.47 5.97
N SER A 85 -10.76 17.71 5.31
CA SER A 85 -11.16 16.59 4.45
C SER A 85 -10.00 15.64 4.21
N HIS A 86 -10.27 14.36 3.95
CA HIS A 86 -9.29 13.39 3.47
C HIS A 86 -8.77 13.68 2.06
N THR A 87 -9.54 14.42 1.28
CA THR A 87 -9.22 14.79 -0.10
C THR A 87 -8.94 16.28 -0.19
N SER A 88 -7.88 16.67 -0.87
CA SER A 88 -7.56 18.07 -1.11
C SER A 88 -8.63 18.73 -2.03
N PRO A 89 -8.71 20.06 -2.07
CA PRO A 89 -9.62 20.76 -2.99
C PRO A 89 -9.43 20.39 -4.47
N GLU A 90 -8.23 19.95 -4.86
CA GLU A 90 -7.91 19.48 -6.23
C GLU A 90 -8.24 18.00 -6.45
N GLY A 91 -8.69 17.28 -5.42
CA GLY A 91 -9.05 15.87 -5.50
C GLY A 91 -7.90 14.91 -5.13
N GLU A 92 -6.76 15.40 -4.62
CA GLU A 92 -5.65 14.57 -4.19
C GLU A 92 -6.01 13.75 -2.94
N THR A 93 -5.89 12.43 -3.02
CA THR A 93 -6.17 11.47 -1.94
C THR A 93 -4.90 11.11 -1.16
N ILE A 94 -5.06 10.38 -0.04
CA ILE A 94 -3.90 9.82 0.68
C ILE A 94 -3.06 8.89 -0.22
N SER A 95 -3.69 8.14 -1.13
CA SER A 95 -2.98 7.27 -2.08
C SER A 95 -2.12 8.07 -3.04
N ASP A 96 -2.58 9.23 -3.48
CA ASP A 96 -1.84 10.14 -4.35
C ASP A 96 -0.65 10.74 -3.58
N ARG A 97 -0.90 11.32 -2.40
CA ARG A 97 0.15 11.87 -1.53
C ARG A 97 1.24 10.87 -1.17
N TYR A 98 0.86 9.60 -0.95
CA TYR A 98 1.79 8.52 -0.66
C TYR A 98 2.64 8.17 -1.89
N ARG A 99 2.03 8.03 -3.07
CA ARG A 99 2.73 7.70 -4.32
C ARG A 99 3.67 8.82 -4.77
N ASP A 100 3.26 10.08 -4.67
CA ASP A 100 4.07 11.24 -5.06
C ASP A 100 5.37 11.37 -4.24
N ARG A 101 5.40 10.71 -3.07
CA ARG A 101 6.57 10.59 -2.19
C ARG A 101 7.36 9.29 -2.36
N GLY A 102 7.07 8.53 -3.40
CA GLY A 102 7.77 7.27 -3.72
C GLY A 102 7.14 6.02 -3.06
N GLY A 103 5.93 6.15 -2.54
CA GLY A 103 5.17 5.01 -2.02
C GLY A 103 4.65 4.09 -3.11
N SER A 104 4.55 2.80 -2.81
CA SER A 104 4.05 1.79 -3.75
C SER A 104 2.53 1.92 -3.98
N ARG A 105 2.12 1.99 -5.25
CA ARG A 105 0.68 1.98 -5.63
C ARG A 105 -0.03 0.68 -5.27
N TRP A 106 0.72 -0.36 -4.92
CA TRP A 106 0.19 -1.68 -4.61
C TRP A 106 -0.11 -1.88 -3.13
N LYS A 107 0.40 -1.00 -2.24
CA LYS A 107 0.08 -1.08 -0.82
C LYS A 107 -1.33 -0.57 -0.53
N LYS A 108 -1.96 -1.20 0.45
CA LYS A 108 -3.11 -0.62 1.12
C LYS A 108 -2.64 0.59 1.90
N VAL A 109 -3.33 1.72 1.75
CA VAL A 109 -3.12 2.92 2.57
C VAL A 109 -4.39 3.30 3.31
N ALA A 110 -4.26 3.93 4.47
CA ALA A 110 -5.36 4.46 5.26
C ALA A 110 -4.93 5.74 5.97
N GLU A 111 -5.90 6.57 6.34
CA GLU A 111 -5.66 7.87 6.96
C GLU A 111 -6.67 8.15 8.06
N ASN A 112 -6.21 8.75 9.17
CA ASN A 112 -7.03 9.40 10.16
C ASN A 112 -6.67 10.88 10.19
N ILE A 113 -7.65 11.75 10.20
CA ILE A 113 -7.45 13.19 10.35
C ILE A 113 -8.13 13.70 11.61
N ALA A 114 -7.60 14.76 12.19
CA ALA A 114 -8.22 15.46 13.30
C ALA A 114 -8.01 16.97 13.20
N ARG A 115 -8.99 17.73 13.67
CA ARG A 115 -8.94 19.19 13.82
C ARG A 115 -9.31 19.57 15.24
N CYS A 116 -8.60 20.53 15.81
CA CYS A 116 -8.97 21.19 17.04
C CYS A 116 -9.07 22.70 16.81
N ILE A 117 -10.12 23.32 17.33
CA ILE A 117 -10.33 24.76 17.40
C ILE A 117 -10.36 25.17 18.87
N GLY A 118 -9.80 26.33 19.22
CA GLY A 118 -9.59 26.73 20.60
C GLY A 118 -8.42 26.03 21.29
N CYS A 119 -7.51 25.45 20.53
CA CYS A 119 -6.32 24.76 21.03
C CYS A 119 -5.10 25.66 20.97
N PRO A 120 -4.11 25.48 21.90
CA PRO A 120 -2.83 26.18 21.80
C PRO A 120 -2.17 25.95 20.43
N ALA A 121 -1.52 26.99 19.88
CA ALA A 121 -0.83 26.93 18.61
C ALA A 121 0.24 25.82 18.56
N VAL A 122 0.95 25.63 19.67
CA VAL A 122 2.06 24.67 19.77
C VAL A 122 1.53 23.29 20.14
N PRO A 123 1.68 22.28 19.25
CA PRO A 123 1.32 20.90 19.59
C PRO A 123 2.16 20.34 20.75
N SER A 124 1.53 19.53 21.61
CA SER A 124 2.16 18.93 22.79
C SER A 124 1.98 17.40 22.82
N ALA A 125 2.77 16.75 23.67
CA ALA A 125 2.64 15.31 23.92
C ALA A 125 1.25 14.93 24.45
N SER A 126 0.68 15.74 25.36
CA SER A 126 -0.70 15.50 25.85
C SER A 126 -1.72 15.60 24.72
N ARG A 127 -1.55 16.54 23.78
CA ARG A 127 -2.44 16.64 22.62
C ARG A 127 -2.37 15.40 21.72
N VAL A 128 -1.18 14.82 21.50
CA VAL A 128 -1.04 13.57 20.73
C VAL A 128 -1.80 12.41 21.42
N ALA A 129 -1.75 12.35 22.75
CA ALA A 129 -2.51 11.35 23.51
C ALA A 129 -4.02 11.56 23.38
N ASP A 130 -4.52 12.80 23.58
CA ASP A 130 -5.94 13.13 23.41
C ASP A 130 -6.47 12.77 22.00
N LEU A 131 -5.66 13.05 20.96
CA LEU A 131 -5.99 12.70 19.58
C LEU A 131 -6.07 11.20 19.37
N GLN A 132 -5.10 10.44 19.90
CA GLN A 132 -5.11 8.98 19.84
C GLN A 132 -6.34 8.39 20.53
N ASP A 133 -6.71 8.89 21.69
CA ASP A 133 -7.91 8.46 22.40
C ASP A 133 -9.17 8.79 21.61
N GLY A 134 -9.24 9.99 21.02
CA GLY A 134 -10.33 10.37 20.13
C GLY A 134 -10.49 9.44 18.93
N TRP A 135 -9.39 9.12 18.26
CA TRP A 135 -9.40 8.19 17.14
C TRP A 135 -9.77 6.75 17.55
N MET A 136 -9.30 6.28 18.72
CA MET A 136 -9.67 4.96 19.22
C MET A 136 -11.14 4.86 19.65
N ASN A 137 -11.76 5.96 20.04
CA ASN A 137 -13.18 6.04 20.36
C ASN A 137 -14.10 6.23 19.15
N SER A 138 -13.53 6.52 17.97
CA SER A 138 -14.27 6.64 16.70
C SER A 138 -14.18 5.34 15.91
N PRO A 139 -15.30 4.67 15.57
CA PRO A 139 -15.27 3.35 14.93
C PRO A 139 -14.47 3.30 13.62
N SER A 140 -14.62 4.30 12.74
CA SER A 140 -13.89 4.35 11.45
C SER A 140 -12.40 4.57 11.63
N HIS A 141 -12.00 5.48 12.51
CA HIS A 141 -10.59 5.75 12.80
C HIS A 141 -9.92 4.57 13.51
N ARG A 142 -10.61 3.98 14.48
CA ARG A 142 -10.16 2.75 15.15
C ARG A 142 -9.95 1.60 14.18
N GLN A 143 -10.84 1.44 13.19
CA GLN A 143 -10.68 0.43 12.15
C GLN A 143 -9.37 0.60 11.37
N ASN A 144 -8.97 1.83 11.06
CA ASN A 144 -7.69 2.11 10.41
C ASN A 144 -6.51 1.74 11.31
N ILE A 145 -6.52 2.15 12.60
CA ILE A 145 -5.45 1.85 13.56
C ILE A 145 -5.28 0.33 13.75
N LEU A 146 -6.39 -0.42 13.79
CA LEU A 146 -6.41 -1.87 14.06
C LEU A 146 -6.48 -2.73 12.79
N ALA A 147 -6.30 -2.14 11.61
CA ALA A 147 -6.35 -2.91 10.37
C ALA A 147 -5.20 -3.94 10.31
N LYS A 148 -5.55 -5.16 9.89
CA LYS A 148 -4.58 -6.22 9.58
C LYS A 148 -3.83 -5.89 8.29
N GLY A 149 -2.62 -6.40 8.16
CA GLY A 149 -1.79 -6.24 6.96
C GLY A 149 -1.19 -4.83 6.78
N LEU A 150 -1.23 -3.99 7.82
CA LEU A 150 -0.45 -2.76 7.89
C LEU A 150 0.92 -3.05 8.52
N GLU A 151 1.95 -2.33 8.04
CA GLU A 151 3.34 -2.45 8.50
C GLU A 151 3.97 -1.10 8.82
N SER A 152 3.50 -0.05 8.18
CA SER A 152 4.10 1.28 8.25
C SER A 152 3.12 2.33 8.75
N PHE A 153 3.68 3.34 9.43
CA PHE A 153 2.97 4.45 10.06
C PHE A 153 3.67 5.77 9.77
N GLY A 154 2.88 6.84 9.66
CA GLY A 154 3.33 8.21 9.65
C GLY A 154 2.43 9.11 10.46
N PHE A 155 3.00 10.19 10.97
CA PHE A 155 2.27 11.18 11.74
C PHE A 155 2.71 12.58 11.37
N GLY A 156 1.74 13.47 11.21
CA GLY A 156 1.93 14.90 11.03
C GLY A 156 1.01 15.67 11.94
N ILE A 157 1.51 16.77 12.51
CA ILE A 157 0.73 17.69 13.32
C ILE A 157 1.28 19.10 13.17
N ILE A 158 0.39 20.07 13.08
CA ILE A 158 0.72 21.48 13.00
C ILE A 158 -0.35 22.31 13.72
N GLY A 159 0.04 23.43 14.24
CA GLY A 159 -0.91 24.38 14.81
C GLY A 159 -0.49 25.81 14.57
N GLU A 160 -1.48 26.70 14.45
CA GLU A 160 -1.35 28.13 14.29
C GLU A 160 -2.53 28.84 14.98
N SER A 161 -2.25 29.91 15.67
CA SER A 161 -3.25 30.67 16.44
C SER A 161 -3.98 29.77 17.45
N ASP A 162 -5.24 29.50 17.26
CA ASP A 162 -6.07 28.66 18.11
C ASP A 162 -6.49 27.33 17.42
N ARG A 163 -5.83 26.96 16.30
CA ARG A 163 -6.18 25.78 15.49
C ARG A 163 -5.03 24.80 15.43
N GLN A 164 -5.37 23.52 15.50
CA GLN A 164 -4.44 22.42 15.21
C GLN A 164 -5.06 21.43 14.25
N PHE A 165 -4.23 20.89 13.35
CA PHE A 165 -4.56 19.78 12.46
C PHE A 165 -3.56 18.66 12.64
N ALA A 166 -4.05 17.43 12.69
CA ALA A 166 -3.23 16.24 12.82
C ALA A 166 -3.68 15.14 11.85
N VAL A 167 -2.72 14.37 11.38
CA VAL A 167 -2.94 13.28 10.43
C VAL A 167 -2.13 12.07 10.86
N GLN A 168 -2.77 10.90 10.91
CA GLN A 168 -2.13 9.59 10.94
C GLN A 168 -2.26 8.96 9.55
N THR A 169 -1.18 8.39 9.04
CA THR A 169 -1.16 7.65 7.79
C THR A 169 -0.62 6.24 8.02
N PHE A 170 -1.17 5.29 7.30
CA PHE A 170 -0.84 3.88 7.43
C PHE A 170 -0.61 3.27 6.05
N ALA A 171 0.33 2.33 5.94
CA ALA A 171 0.52 1.54 4.73
C ALA A 171 0.96 0.11 5.04
N GLY A 172 0.66 -0.81 4.12
CA GLY A 172 1.12 -2.19 4.20
C GLY A 172 0.60 -3.05 3.05
N PRO A 173 1.05 -4.30 2.93
CA PRO A 173 0.61 -5.19 1.86
C PRO A 173 -0.89 -5.54 1.92
N GLY A 174 -1.56 -5.24 3.03
CA GLY A 174 -2.95 -5.64 3.22
C GLY A 174 -3.11 -7.11 3.61
N VAL A 175 -4.29 -7.64 3.37
CA VAL A 175 -4.64 -9.06 3.58
C VAL A 175 -5.36 -9.59 2.36
N PRO A 176 -5.41 -10.93 2.13
CA PRO A 176 -6.17 -11.52 1.02
C PRO A 176 -7.64 -11.05 1.02
N LEU A 177 -8.14 -10.62 -0.15
CA LEU A 177 -9.46 -9.96 -0.23
C LEU A 177 -10.65 -10.88 0.06
N ALA A 178 -10.53 -12.19 -0.23
CA ALA A 178 -11.56 -13.18 0.07
C ALA A 178 -11.23 -14.04 1.31
N LEU A 179 -10.38 -13.52 2.21
CA LEU A 179 -10.05 -14.22 3.46
C LEU A 179 -11.28 -14.27 4.38
N GLN A 180 -11.64 -15.48 4.81
CA GLN A 180 -12.75 -15.69 5.75
C GLN A 180 -12.29 -15.34 7.18
N PRO A 181 -13.23 -15.03 8.10
CA PRO A 181 -12.88 -14.59 9.46
C PRO A 181 -11.95 -15.54 10.23
N ASP A 182 -12.15 -16.85 10.09
CA ASP A 182 -11.41 -17.90 10.81
C ASP A 182 -10.41 -18.65 9.92
N GLU A 183 -10.15 -18.13 8.71
CA GLU A 183 -9.23 -18.73 7.76
C GLU A 183 -7.80 -18.24 8.00
N GLU A 184 -6.85 -19.18 8.06
CA GLU A 184 -5.44 -18.86 8.03
C GLU A 184 -4.98 -18.58 6.59
N ALA A 185 -4.27 -17.47 6.39
CA ALA A 185 -3.69 -17.10 5.11
C ALA A 185 -2.38 -17.88 4.84
N ALA A 186 -2.47 -19.21 4.79
CA ALA A 186 -1.33 -20.06 4.50
C ALA A 186 -0.82 -19.85 3.07
N GLU A 187 0.50 -19.79 2.92
CA GLU A 187 1.15 -19.67 1.61
C GLU A 187 1.01 -20.98 0.82
N LEU A 188 0.64 -20.87 -0.45
CA LEU A 188 0.49 -22.01 -1.35
C LEU A 188 1.67 -22.12 -2.30
N SER A 189 2.22 -23.33 -2.42
CA SER A 189 3.14 -23.72 -3.49
C SER A 189 2.44 -23.73 -4.86
N LEU A 190 3.22 -23.67 -5.95
CA LEU A 190 2.67 -23.69 -7.32
C LEU A 190 1.76 -24.89 -7.62
N PRO A 191 2.09 -26.15 -7.21
CA PRO A 191 1.17 -27.27 -7.37
C PRO A 191 -0.15 -27.09 -6.59
N GLU A 192 -0.08 -26.58 -5.35
CA GLU A 192 -1.28 -26.34 -4.56
C GLU A 192 -2.17 -25.25 -5.16
N GLN A 193 -1.57 -24.21 -5.78
CA GLN A 193 -2.32 -23.15 -6.44
C GLN A 193 -3.22 -23.68 -7.55
N VAL A 194 -2.70 -24.53 -8.46
CA VAL A 194 -3.50 -25.08 -9.56
C VAL A 194 -4.58 -26.03 -9.06
N ASP A 195 -4.31 -26.81 -8.01
CA ASP A 195 -5.28 -27.72 -7.42
C ASP A 195 -6.45 -26.97 -6.77
N VAL A 196 -6.15 -25.87 -6.06
CA VAL A 196 -7.17 -25.00 -5.48
C VAL A 196 -8.00 -24.34 -6.59
N ALA A 197 -7.37 -23.79 -7.62
CA ALA A 197 -8.04 -23.15 -8.74
C ALA A 197 -8.96 -24.14 -9.48
N ALA A 198 -8.45 -25.32 -9.82
CA ALA A 198 -9.23 -26.37 -10.49
C ALA A 198 -10.44 -26.80 -9.66
N ARG A 199 -10.29 -26.94 -8.33
CA ARG A 199 -11.37 -27.33 -7.42
C ARG A 199 -12.48 -26.27 -7.37
N ILE A 200 -12.12 -24.98 -7.30
CA ILE A 200 -13.10 -23.88 -7.26
C ILE A 200 -13.86 -23.81 -8.61
N ILE A 201 -13.13 -23.83 -9.72
CA ILE A 201 -13.71 -23.77 -11.07
C ILE A 201 -14.59 -25.00 -11.31
N ASN A 202 -14.16 -26.21 -10.94
CA ASN A 202 -14.95 -27.44 -11.12
C ASN A 202 -16.24 -27.47 -10.31
N ARG A 203 -16.28 -26.81 -9.15
CA ARG A 203 -17.53 -26.62 -8.41
C ARG A 203 -18.56 -25.87 -9.26
N GLU A 204 -18.14 -24.82 -9.93
CA GLU A 204 -19.04 -23.99 -10.76
C GLU A 204 -19.38 -24.71 -12.06
N ARG A 205 -18.41 -25.40 -12.68
CA ARG A 205 -18.64 -26.26 -13.85
C ARG A 205 -19.67 -27.35 -13.54
N GLY A 206 -19.57 -28.02 -12.39
CA GLY A 206 -20.53 -29.02 -11.94
C GLY A 206 -21.95 -28.47 -11.78
N ARG A 207 -22.11 -27.25 -11.26
CA ARG A 207 -23.43 -26.56 -11.17
C ARG A 207 -24.06 -26.32 -12.53
N LYS A 208 -23.24 -26.24 -13.58
CA LYS A 208 -23.68 -26.03 -14.97
C LYS A 208 -23.70 -27.31 -15.81
N GLY A 209 -23.48 -28.49 -15.20
CA GLY A 209 -23.45 -29.77 -15.89
C GLY A 209 -22.26 -29.97 -16.84
N LEU A 210 -21.18 -29.19 -16.65
CA LEU A 210 -19.97 -29.27 -17.49
C LEU A 210 -18.98 -30.30 -16.93
N VAL A 211 -18.23 -30.93 -17.82
CA VAL A 211 -17.17 -31.87 -17.45
C VAL A 211 -16.07 -31.12 -16.66
N PRO A 212 -15.58 -31.71 -15.56
CA PRO A 212 -14.49 -31.11 -14.78
C PRO A 212 -13.21 -30.97 -15.61
N VAL A 213 -12.51 -29.82 -15.45
CA VAL A 213 -11.15 -29.64 -15.95
C VAL A 213 -10.14 -30.34 -15.04
N LYS A 214 -9.06 -30.89 -15.62
CA LYS A 214 -7.96 -31.52 -14.89
C LYS A 214 -6.73 -30.60 -14.91
N ALA A 215 -5.97 -30.55 -13.82
CA ALA A 215 -4.70 -29.80 -13.76
C ALA A 215 -3.73 -30.35 -14.84
N SER A 216 -2.97 -29.46 -15.48
CA SER A 216 -2.00 -29.76 -16.52
C SER A 216 -0.68 -29.07 -16.24
N GLY A 217 0.40 -29.83 -16.07
CA GLY A 217 1.75 -29.29 -15.87
C GLY A 217 2.22 -28.41 -17.03
N VAL A 218 1.83 -28.76 -18.27
CA VAL A 218 2.14 -27.98 -19.47
C VAL A 218 1.46 -26.60 -19.39
N LEU A 219 0.15 -26.55 -19.13
CA LEU A 219 -0.57 -25.28 -19.03
C LEU A 219 -0.14 -24.48 -17.78
N ASN A 220 0.25 -25.17 -16.72
CA ASN A 220 0.81 -24.52 -15.54
C ASN A 220 2.12 -23.80 -15.87
N SER A 221 2.99 -24.43 -16.66
CA SER A 221 4.22 -23.79 -17.14
C SER A 221 3.93 -22.58 -18.05
N VAL A 222 2.90 -22.64 -18.87
CA VAL A 222 2.45 -21.50 -19.69
C VAL A 222 1.98 -20.36 -18.78
N ALA A 223 1.14 -20.64 -17.77
CA ALA A 223 0.69 -19.64 -16.80
C ALA A 223 1.87 -18.95 -16.10
N GLN A 224 2.87 -19.73 -15.65
CA GLN A 224 4.08 -19.17 -15.02
C GLN A 224 4.90 -18.27 -15.96
N ARG A 225 5.05 -18.65 -17.23
CA ARG A 225 5.78 -17.86 -18.24
C ARG A 225 5.09 -16.53 -18.56
N LEU A 226 3.78 -16.45 -18.36
CA LEU A 226 2.98 -15.24 -18.56
C LEU A 226 3.10 -14.26 -17.38
N LEU A 227 3.46 -14.71 -16.18
CA LEU A 227 3.64 -13.84 -15.02
C LEU A 227 4.74 -12.80 -15.27
N PRO A 228 4.63 -11.60 -14.65
CA PRO A 228 5.69 -10.60 -14.66
C PRO A 228 6.98 -11.15 -14.03
N LYS A 229 8.13 -10.67 -14.49
CA LYS A 229 9.45 -11.15 -14.01
C LYS A 229 9.91 -10.50 -12.68
N GLY A 230 9.16 -9.57 -12.15
CA GLY A 230 9.52 -8.85 -10.91
C GLY A 230 8.59 -7.68 -10.62
N GLU A 231 8.88 -6.94 -9.57
CA GLU A 231 8.06 -5.82 -9.10
C GLU A 231 8.05 -4.63 -10.07
N SER A 232 9.14 -4.40 -10.76
CA SER A 232 9.28 -3.32 -11.76
C SER A 232 8.47 -3.56 -13.04
N ASP A 233 8.04 -4.80 -13.31
CA ASP A 233 7.18 -5.11 -14.45
C ASP A 233 5.72 -4.86 -14.07
N GLU A 234 5.22 -3.66 -14.34
CA GLU A 234 3.88 -3.22 -13.97
C GLU A 234 2.73 -3.90 -14.74
N ARG A 235 3.04 -4.68 -15.75
CA ARG A 235 2.03 -5.39 -16.56
C ARG A 235 1.35 -6.48 -15.75
N ILE A 236 0.05 -6.68 -15.98
CA ILE A 236 -0.70 -7.80 -15.41
C ILE A 236 -0.18 -9.14 -16.00
N MET A 237 0.16 -9.15 -17.28
CA MET A 237 0.58 -10.34 -17.99
C MET A 237 1.52 -9.94 -19.13
N LYS A 238 2.50 -10.80 -19.44
CA LYS A 238 3.25 -10.70 -20.70
C LYS A 238 2.29 -10.96 -21.85
N GLN A 239 2.48 -10.23 -22.93
CA GLN A 239 1.70 -10.40 -24.16
C GLN A 239 2.62 -11.04 -25.23
N PRO A 240 2.62 -12.37 -25.35
CA PRO A 240 3.28 -13.06 -26.46
C PRO A 240 2.47 -12.86 -27.74
N ASP A 241 3.11 -13.00 -28.90
CA ASP A 241 2.42 -12.99 -30.20
C ASP A 241 1.41 -14.13 -30.29
N SER A 242 1.75 -15.28 -29.72
CA SER A 242 0.86 -16.43 -29.58
C SER A 242 1.08 -17.16 -28.26
N LEU A 243 -0.01 -17.60 -27.62
CA LEU A 243 0.07 -18.47 -26.43
C LEU A 243 0.77 -19.81 -26.75
N TYR A 244 0.69 -20.26 -27.99
CA TYR A 244 1.34 -21.53 -28.45
C TYR A 244 2.87 -21.43 -28.41
N ASP A 245 3.44 -20.22 -28.50
CA ASP A 245 4.89 -19.99 -28.40
C ASP A 245 5.44 -20.29 -27.00
N LEU A 246 4.55 -20.28 -26.01
CA LEU A 246 4.89 -20.61 -24.63
C LEU A 246 4.79 -22.11 -24.31
N LEU A 247 4.25 -22.91 -25.22
CA LEU A 247 4.18 -24.34 -25.06
C LEU A 247 5.54 -25.00 -25.34
N PRO A 248 5.89 -26.10 -24.64
CA PRO A 248 6.97 -26.99 -25.07
C PRO A 248 6.72 -27.52 -26.50
N GLU A 249 7.78 -27.61 -27.31
CA GLU A 249 7.68 -28.00 -28.73
C GLU A 249 6.97 -29.34 -28.93
N ASP A 250 7.27 -30.34 -28.11
CA ASP A 250 6.70 -31.68 -28.11
C ASP A 250 5.21 -31.73 -27.73
N SER A 251 4.71 -30.67 -27.10
CA SER A 251 3.33 -30.58 -26.65
C SER A 251 2.42 -29.71 -27.54
N LYS A 252 2.97 -28.89 -28.43
CA LYS A 252 2.20 -27.94 -29.27
C LYS A 252 1.07 -28.61 -30.05
N THR A 253 1.34 -29.79 -30.62
CA THR A 253 0.37 -30.53 -31.43
C THR A 253 -0.73 -31.21 -30.64
N GLN A 254 -0.61 -31.27 -29.33
CA GLN A 254 -1.59 -31.90 -28.43
C GLN A 254 -2.81 -31.01 -28.15
N TRP A 255 -2.72 -29.70 -28.42
CA TRP A 255 -3.76 -28.73 -28.11
C TRP A 255 -4.49 -28.27 -29.35
N LYS A 256 -5.84 -28.35 -29.33
CA LYS A 256 -6.70 -27.73 -30.34
C LYS A 256 -6.86 -26.24 -30.07
N LYS A 257 -7.02 -25.86 -28.78
CA LYS A 257 -7.25 -24.52 -28.35
C LYS A 257 -6.66 -24.29 -26.95
N ILE A 258 -6.05 -23.17 -26.75
CA ILE A 258 -5.67 -22.65 -25.42
C ILE A 258 -6.17 -21.22 -25.26
N ALA A 259 -6.59 -20.88 -24.06
CA ALA A 259 -7.10 -19.55 -23.72
C ALA A 259 -6.58 -19.13 -22.34
N VAL A 260 -6.47 -17.85 -22.10
CA VAL A 260 -5.93 -17.28 -20.86
C VAL A 260 -6.92 -16.32 -20.24
N VAL A 261 -6.96 -16.33 -18.91
CA VAL A 261 -7.61 -15.33 -18.07
C VAL A 261 -6.58 -14.82 -17.08
N ALA A 262 -6.52 -13.51 -16.89
CA ALA A 262 -5.57 -12.88 -15.99
C ALA A 262 -6.25 -11.76 -15.18
N GLY A 263 -5.73 -11.52 -13.98
CA GLY A 263 -6.19 -10.43 -13.12
C GLY A 263 -5.12 -10.02 -12.11
N GLY A 264 -5.27 -8.84 -11.54
CA GLY A 264 -4.36 -8.33 -10.53
C GLY A 264 -5.09 -7.56 -9.44
N CYS A 265 -4.48 -7.49 -8.26
CA CYS A 265 -4.96 -6.69 -7.14
C CYS A 265 -3.81 -5.99 -6.42
N GLY A 266 -4.15 -4.92 -5.70
CA GLY A 266 -3.27 -4.21 -4.77
C GLY A 266 -3.85 -4.24 -3.36
N GLY A 267 -3.00 -4.18 -2.33
CA GLY A 267 -3.43 -4.26 -0.94
C GLY A 267 -4.01 -5.62 -0.54
N CYS A 268 -3.68 -6.67 -1.28
CA CYS A 268 -4.27 -7.99 -1.14
C CYS A 268 -3.37 -9.02 -0.45
N GLY A 269 -2.38 -8.55 0.31
CA GLY A 269 -1.49 -9.39 1.11
C GLY A 269 -0.18 -9.72 0.40
N ALA A 270 0.79 -10.26 1.19
CA ALA A 270 2.16 -10.46 0.73
C ALA A 270 2.40 -11.80 0.01
N LYS A 271 1.61 -12.83 0.31
CA LYS A 271 1.84 -14.22 -0.12
C LYS A 271 0.65 -14.78 -0.88
N PRO A 272 0.86 -15.70 -1.87
CA PRO A 272 -0.25 -16.36 -2.55
C PRO A 272 -0.98 -17.31 -1.59
N THR A 273 -2.31 -17.20 -1.50
CA THR A 273 -3.15 -18.00 -0.60
C THR A 273 -4.38 -18.56 -1.33
N ALA A 274 -5.09 -19.50 -0.69
CA ALA A 274 -6.36 -20.02 -1.20
C ALA A 274 -7.43 -18.92 -1.33
N ALA A 275 -7.44 -17.96 -0.42
CA ALA A 275 -8.34 -16.81 -0.46
C ALA A 275 -8.14 -15.95 -1.70
N ASP A 276 -6.89 -15.76 -2.14
CA ASP A 276 -6.59 -15.00 -3.36
C ASP A 276 -7.09 -15.72 -4.60
N ILE A 277 -6.92 -17.03 -4.65
CA ILE A 277 -7.42 -17.85 -5.78
C ILE A 277 -8.95 -17.76 -5.84
N ARG A 278 -9.65 -17.86 -4.70
CA ARG A 278 -11.09 -17.61 -4.64
C ARG A 278 -11.45 -16.24 -5.20
N TYR A 279 -10.79 -15.20 -4.73
CA TYR A 279 -11.03 -13.84 -5.20
C TYR A 279 -10.90 -13.71 -6.71
N PHE A 280 -9.80 -14.17 -7.31
CA PHE A 280 -9.60 -14.09 -8.75
C PHE A 280 -10.63 -14.92 -9.53
N VAL A 281 -10.83 -16.17 -9.12
CA VAL A 281 -11.78 -17.05 -9.81
C VAL A 281 -13.22 -16.50 -9.72
N ASP A 282 -13.63 -16.00 -8.57
CA ASP A 282 -14.96 -15.40 -8.39
C ASP A 282 -15.14 -14.15 -9.26
N GLN A 283 -14.12 -13.27 -9.33
CA GLN A 283 -14.14 -12.11 -10.23
C GLN A 283 -14.22 -12.52 -11.70
N TRP A 284 -13.44 -13.51 -12.11
CA TRP A 284 -13.45 -13.99 -13.49
C TRP A 284 -14.77 -14.66 -13.88
N LEU A 285 -15.39 -15.40 -12.97
CA LEU A 285 -16.69 -16.04 -13.21
C LEU A 285 -17.85 -15.04 -13.32
N GLN A 286 -17.72 -13.86 -12.69
CA GLN A 286 -18.70 -12.77 -12.81
C GLN A 286 -18.54 -11.97 -14.10
N ASP A 287 -17.36 -11.96 -14.71
CA ASP A 287 -17.14 -11.33 -16.01
C ASP A 287 -17.55 -12.29 -17.15
N PRO A 288 -18.43 -11.87 -18.09
CA PRO A 288 -18.95 -12.76 -19.14
C PRO A 288 -17.88 -13.37 -20.04
N GLN A 289 -16.82 -12.62 -20.38
CA GLN A 289 -15.75 -13.08 -21.27
C GLN A 289 -14.84 -14.07 -20.54
N ASN A 290 -14.37 -13.73 -19.36
CA ASN A 290 -13.49 -14.55 -18.55
C ASN A 290 -14.22 -15.81 -18.07
N GLY A 291 -15.46 -15.66 -17.60
CA GLY A 291 -16.33 -16.75 -17.20
C GLY A 291 -16.62 -17.70 -18.38
N GLY A 292 -16.85 -17.18 -19.57
CA GLY A 292 -17.00 -17.97 -20.79
C GLY A 292 -15.76 -18.81 -21.09
N THR A 293 -14.56 -18.30 -20.84
CA THR A 293 -13.30 -19.04 -20.98
C THR A 293 -13.18 -20.19 -19.98
N LEU A 294 -13.42 -19.91 -18.68
CA LEU A 294 -13.31 -20.92 -17.62
C LEU A 294 -14.41 -21.99 -17.66
N LEU A 295 -15.57 -21.63 -18.18
CA LEU A 295 -16.76 -22.49 -18.29
C LEU A 295 -16.98 -23.02 -19.71
N SER A 296 -16.01 -22.90 -20.62
CA SER A 296 -16.08 -23.48 -21.95
C SER A 296 -16.27 -25.00 -21.88
N SER A 297 -17.25 -25.53 -22.58
CA SER A 297 -17.46 -27.00 -22.72
C SER A 297 -16.27 -27.72 -23.37
N GLU A 298 -15.49 -27.01 -24.19
CA GLU A 298 -14.30 -27.51 -24.86
C GLU A 298 -13.09 -27.64 -23.90
N ALA A 299 -13.05 -26.88 -22.81
CA ALA A 299 -11.93 -26.91 -21.89
C ALA A 299 -11.90 -28.22 -21.08
N THR A 300 -10.81 -28.97 -21.21
CA THR A 300 -10.56 -30.24 -20.52
C THR A 300 -9.42 -30.18 -19.53
N ARG A 301 -8.54 -29.18 -19.66
CA ARG A 301 -7.34 -28.99 -18.84
C ARG A 301 -7.23 -27.54 -18.35
N ILE A 302 -6.53 -27.39 -17.23
CA ILE A 302 -6.24 -26.06 -16.64
C ILE A 302 -4.81 -26.00 -16.10
N GLY A 303 -4.15 -24.86 -16.29
CA GLY A 303 -2.99 -24.41 -15.54
C GLY A 303 -3.34 -23.13 -14.76
N PHE A 304 -2.67 -22.92 -13.64
CA PHE A 304 -2.83 -21.72 -12.83
C PHE A 304 -1.51 -21.35 -12.18
N ALA A 305 -1.17 -20.08 -12.17
CA ALA A 305 -0.04 -19.56 -11.43
C ALA A 305 -0.33 -18.17 -10.89
N MET A 306 0.25 -17.84 -9.73
CA MET A 306 0.12 -16.55 -9.10
C MET A 306 1.50 -15.96 -8.80
N PHE A 307 1.65 -14.66 -9.09
CA PHE A 307 2.73 -13.80 -8.62
C PHE A 307 2.27 -13.03 -7.38
N ALA A 308 3.15 -12.91 -6.39
CA ALA A 308 2.99 -12.01 -5.26
C ALA A 308 4.31 -11.23 -5.05
N SER A 309 4.22 -9.91 -4.95
CA SER A 309 5.39 -9.03 -4.79
C SER A 309 5.95 -8.99 -3.37
N GLY A 310 5.18 -9.46 -2.38
CA GLY A 310 5.47 -9.17 -0.97
C GLY A 310 4.89 -7.83 -0.49
N GLU A 311 4.74 -6.86 -1.37
CA GLU A 311 4.32 -5.47 -1.08
C GLU A 311 2.82 -5.22 -1.31
N GLY A 312 2.02 -6.29 -1.48
CA GLY A 312 0.56 -6.18 -1.63
C GLY A 312 0.05 -6.37 -3.05
N ARG A 313 0.91 -6.40 -4.08
CA ARG A 313 0.53 -6.72 -5.45
C ARG A 313 0.44 -8.23 -5.63
N LYS A 314 -0.68 -8.68 -6.17
CA LYS A 314 -0.81 -10.07 -6.66
C LYS A 314 -1.38 -10.10 -8.07
N ILE A 315 -0.97 -11.11 -8.82
CA ILE A 315 -1.46 -11.38 -10.17
C ILE A 315 -1.76 -12.86 -10.26
N GLY A 316 -2.98 -13.19 -10.67
CA GLY A 316 -3.40 -14.55 -10.98
C GLY A 316 -3.53 -14.74 -12.47
N ILE A 317 -3.08 -15.88 -12.99
CA ILE A 317 -3.23 -16.29 -14.40
C ILE A 317 -3.76 -17.72 -14.45
N ALA A 318 -4.88 -17.91 -15.15
CA ALA A 318 -5.41 -19.22 -15.48
C ALA A 318 -5.31 -19.46 -16.99
N VAL A 319 -4.83 -20.62 -17.39
CA VAL A 319 -4.78 -21.07 -18.79
C VAL A 319 -5.64 -22.30 -18.94
N THR A 320 -6.66 -22.24 -19.78
CA THR A 320 -7.49 -23.40 -20.13
C THR A 320 -7.06 -23.99 -21.47
N GLY A 321 -7.26 -25.29 -21.64
CA GLY A 321 -6.93 -25.96 -22.89
C GLY A 321 -7.88 -27.09 -23.24
N ASP A 322 -8.15 -27.24 -24.55
CA ASP A 322 -8.77 -28.42 -25.18
C ASP A 322 -7.65 -29.31 -25.76
N SER A 323 -7.50 -30.47 -25.17
CA SER A 323 -6.55 -31.49 -25.69
C SER A 323 -7.20 -32.35 -26.78
N LYS A 324 -6.42 -32.65 -27.82
CA LYS A 324 -6.83 -33.59 -28.87
C LYS A 324 -7.07 -34.98 -28.31
#